data_107c6e38fb505a5b4090c2f32b7dbbd0
#
_entry.id   107c6e38fb505a5b4090c2f32b7dbbd0
#
_cell.length_a   1.000
_cell.length_b   1.000
_cell.length_c   1.000
_cell.angle_alpha   90.00
_cell.angle_beta   90.00
_cell.angle_gamma   90.00
#
_symmetry.space_group_name_H-M   'P 1'
#
loop_
_entity.id
_entity.type
_entity.pdbx_description
1 polymer ?
#
loop_
_entity_poly.entity_id
_entity_poly.type
_entity_poly.pdbx_seq_one_letter_code
_entity_poly.pdbx_strand_id
1 'polypeptide(L)'
;MPDYEPIIGRYFTMNVAGEATRVYFEEAGSGIPLVCLHTAGSDGRQFRHLMCDPAITDHYRVLAFDMPWHGKSNPPVGWQDTEYQLTTASYMEAVTTFCDAMALSKPVVMGCSMGGRIVLHLALKYPEA
;
A
#
# COMPACT_ATOMS: atom_id res chain seq x y z
N MET A 1 23.92 13.51 17.58
CA MET A 1 22.89 13.49 16.51
C MET A 1 22.21 12.12 16.47
N PRO A 2 20.88 12.08 16.43
CA PRO A 2 20.21 10.80 16.30
C PRO A 2 20.44 10.20 14.91
N ASP A 3 20.52 8.88 14.86
CA ASP A 3 20.51 8.15 13.60
C ASP A 3 19.07 7.89 13.18
N TYR A 4 18.69 8.42 12.03
CA TYR A 4 17.35 8.18 11.48
C TYR A 4 17.38 7.01 10.52
N GLU A 5 16.39 6.14 10.62
CA GLU A 5 16.15 5.10 9.61
C GLU A 5 15.70 5.76 8.32
N PRO A 6 15.91 5.11 7.16
CA PRO A 6 15.51 5.69 5.87
C PRO A 6 14.01 5.72 5.62
N ILE A 7 13.21 5.15 6.51
CA ILE A 7 11.77 5.04 6.34
C ILE A 7 11.11 6.39 6.59
N ILE A 8 10.27 6.82 5.63
CA ILE A 8 9.47 8.04 5.75
C ILE A 8 8.00 7.67 5.73
N GLY A 9 7.25 8.11 6.75
CA GLY A 9 5.80 7.91 6.83
C GLY A 9 5.04 9.18 6.52
N ARG A 10 3.94 9.06 5.76
CA ARG A 10 3.10 10.18 5.37
C ARG A 10 1.64 9.78 5.32
N TYR A 11 0.78 10.78 5.50
CA TYR A 11 -0.65 10.66 5.22
C TYR A 11 -1.00 11.39 3.94
N PHE A 12 -1.96 10.86 3.21
CA PHE A 12 -2.59 11.57 2.11
C PHE A 12 -4.04 11.12 2.00
N THR A 13 -4.83 11.86 1.24
CA THR A 13 -6.24 11.52 1.00
C THR A 13 -6.40 11.01 -0.41
N MET A 14 -7.03 9.85 -0.55
CA MET A 14 -7.39 9.30 -1.87
C MET A 14 -8.87 8.93 -1.89
N ASN A 15 -9.45 8.90 -3.09
CA ASN A 15 -10.84 8.50 -3.26
C ASN A 15 -10.90 6.99 -3.48
N VAL A 16 -11.53 6.30 -2.54
CA VAL A 16 -11.76 4.85 -2.63
C VAL A 16 -13.28 4.65 -2.67
N ALA A 17 -13.77 4.03 -3.75
CA ALA A 17 -15.21 3.81 -3.97
C ALA A 17 -16.04 5.10 -3.84
N GLY A 18 -15.51 6.22 -4.34
CA GLY A 18 -16.16 7.52 -4.27
C GLY A 18 -16.06 8.24 -2.92
N GLU A 19 -15.37 7.65 -1.96
CA GLU A 19 -15.20 8.18 -0.61
C GLU A 19 -13.78 8.70 -0.40
N ALA A 20 -13.65 9.94 0.10
CA ALA A 20 -12.35 10.50 0.49
C ALA A 20 -11.85 9.74 1.73
N THR A 21 -10.70 9.11 1.60
CA THR A 21 -10.13 8.26 2.65
C THR A 21 -8.71 8.71 2.97
N ARG A 22 -8.44 8.94 4.24
CA ARG A 22 -7.10 9.29 4.72
C ARG A 22 -6.28 8.03 4.88
N VAL A 23 -5.20 7.92 4.13
CA VAL A 23 -4.37 6.73 4.06
C VAL A 23 -2.96 7.05 4.54
N TYR A 24 -2.41 6.17 5.35
CA TYR A 24 -1.01 6.22 5.77
C TYR A 24 -0.17 5.28 4.91
N PHE A 25 1.00 5.73 4.52
CA PHE A 25 1.98 4.88 3.86
C PHE A 25 3.39 5.18 4.34
N GLU A 26 4.27 4.20 4.18
CA GLU A 26 5.70 4.35 4.42
C GLU A 26 6.44 4.08 3.13
N GLU A 27 7.57 4.78 2.95
CA GLU A 27 8.43 4.55 1.79
C GLU A 27 9.89 4.69 2.16
N ALA A 28 10.74 4.01 1.39
CA ALA A 28 12.19 4.12 1.48
C ALA A 28 12.81 3.72 0.15
N GLY A 29 13.96 4.30 -0.16
CA GLY A 29 14.73 3.97 -1.35
C GLY A 29 14.35 4.77 -2.57
N SER A 30 15.01 4.45 -3.68
CA SER A 30 14.81 5.09 -4.97
C SER A 30 15.00 4.07 -6.09
N GLY A 31 14.38 4.35 -7.23
CA GLY A 31 14.44 3.48 -8.40
C GLY A 31 13.06 2.97 -8.79
N ILE A 32 13.00 1.69 -9.17
CA ILE A 32 11.76 1.05 -9.61
C ILE A 32 10.76 1.01 -8.45
N PRO A 33 9.52 1.50 -8.63
CA PRO A 33 8.51 1.41 -7.58
C PRO A 33 8.19 -0.05 -7.24
N LEU A 34 8.26 -0.38 -5.95
CA LEU A 34 7.87 -1.68 -5.41
C LEU A 34 6.75 -1.45 -4.41
N VAL A 35 5.53 -1.79 -4.78
CA VAL A 35 4.36 -1.65 -3.92
C VAL A 35 4.14 -2.95 -3.15
N CYS A 36 4.08 -2.85 -1.84
CA CYS A 36 3.97 -3.98 -0.93
C CYS A 36 2.59 -4.03 -0.29
N LEU A 37 1.91 -5.18 -0.41
CA LEU A 37 0.55 -5.39 0.05
C LEU A 37 0.53 -6.28 1.30
N HIS A 38 0.04 -5.74 2.41
CA HIS A 38 -0.04 -6.49 3.67
C HIS A 38 -1.22 -7.47 3.69
N THR A 39 -1.16 -8.45 4.58
CA THR A 39 -2.28 -9.37 4.80
C THR A 39 -3.41 -8.71 5.57
N ALA A 40 -4.62 -9.27 5.49
CA ALA A 40 -5.76 -8.78 6.25
C ALA A 40 -5.46 -8.77 7.76
N GLY A 41 -5.90 -7.71 8.44
CA GLY A 41 -5.67 -7.57 9.89
C GLY A 41 -4.26 -7.14 10.28
N SER A 42 -3.42 -6.83 9.30
CA SER A 42 -2.05 -6.34 9.52
C SER A 42 -1.91 -4.92 8.95
N ASP A 43 -0.70 -4.51 8.65
CA ASP A 43 -0.39 -3.22 8.05
C ASP A 43 0.99 -3.23 7.40
N GLY A 44 1.43 -2.07 6.90
CA GLY A 44 2.69 -1.93 6.16
C GLY A 44 3.95 -2.25 6.96
N ARG A 45 3.87 -2.40 8.29
CA ARG A 45 5.05 -2.77 9.12
C ARG A 45 5.68 -4.09 8.70
N GLN A 46 4.93 -4.97 8.02
CA GLN A 46 5.44 -6.23 7.51
C GLN A 46 6.65 -6.05 6.59
N PHE A 47 6.79 -4.88 5.95
CA PHE A 47 7.77 -4.63 4.91
C PHE A 47 8.92 -3.73 5.34
N ARG A 48 9.02 -3.39 6.62
CA ARG A 48 10.07 -2.49 7.12
C ARG A 48 11.48 -3.06 6.96
N HIS A 49 11.63 -4.38 6.98
CA HIS A 49 12.94 -5.00 6.71
C HIS A 49 13.44 -4.69 5.30
N LEU A 50 12.56 -4.71 4.31
CA LEU A 50 12.93 -4.35 2.93
C LEU A 50 13.34 -2.88 2.85
N MET A 51 12.65 -2.01 3.57
CA MET A 51 12.92 -0.57 3.57
C MET A 51 14.26 -0.21 4.23
N CYS A 52 14.77 -1.07 5.08
CA CYS A 52 16.05 -0.87 5.77
C CYS A 52 17.20 -1.66 5.14
N ASP A 53 16.97 -2.38 4.05
CA ASP A 53 17.98 -3.19 3.36
C ASP A 53 18.52 -2.45 2.13
N PRO A 54 19.78 -1.98 2.16
CA PRO A 54 20.38 -1.29 1.00
C PRO A 54 20.40 -2.11 -0.28
N ALA A 55 20.45 -3.45 -0.18
CA ALA A 55 20.38 -4.31 -1.36
C ALA A 55 19.04 -4.14 -2.10
N ILE A 56 18.02 -3.70 -1.42
CA ILE A 56 16.71 -3.42 -1.99
C ILE A 56 16.56 -1.92 -2.31
N THR A 57 16.81 -1.05 -1.34
CA THR A 57 16.53 0.40 -1.47
C THR A 57 17.47 1.13 -2.41
N ASP A 58 18.61 0.55 -2.77
CA ASP A 58 19.49 1.13 -3.80
C ASP A 58 18.90 1.01 -5.21
N HIS A 59 17.95 0.08 -5.42
CA HIS A 59 17.38 -0.22 -6.73
C HIS A 59 15.87 -0.03 -6.80
N TYR A 60 15.20 -0.04 -5.65
CA TYR A 60 13.74 0.04 -5.57
C TYR A 60 13.30 1.15 -4.63
N ARG A 61 12.26 1.86 -5.05
CA ARG A 61 11.49 2.71 -4.16
C ARG A 61 10.40 1.85 -3.56
N VAL A 62 10.58 1.45 -2.31
CA VAL A 62 9.67 0.56 -1.61
C VAL A 62 8.54 1.39 -1.00
N LEU A 63 7.30 1.07 -1.33
CA LEU A 63 6.12 1.74 -0.79
C LEU A 63 5.19 0.71 -0.17
N ALA A 64 4.75 0.96 1.04
CA ALA A 64 3.78 0.11 1.72
C ALA A 64 2.71 1.00 2.36
N PHE A 65 1.49 0.91 1.85
CA PHE A 65 0.37 1.65 2.43
C PHE A 65 -0.47 0.73 3.31
N ASP A 66 -1.07 1.34 4.32
CA ASP A 66 -2.04 0.65 5.17
C ASP A 66 -3.40 0.75 4.50
N MET A 67 -4.04 -0.39 4.26
CA MET A 67 -5.40 -0.42 3.72
C MET A 67 -6.35 0.39 4.60
N PRO A 68 -7.43 0.98 4.04
CA PRO A 68 -8.48 1.55 4.87
C PRO A 68 -8.92 0.57 5.95
N TRP A 69 -9.20 1.05 7.15
CA TRP A 69 -9.52 0.27 8.35
C TRP A 69 -8.31 -0.46 8.98
N HIS A 70 -7.12 -0.35 8.40
CA HIS A 70 -5.92 -1.04 8.90
C HIS A 70 -4.86 -0.04 9.36
N GLY A 71 -4.05 -0.48 10.32
CA GLY A 71 -2.89 0.26 10.79
C GLY A 71 -3.22 1.71 11.14
N LYS A 72 -2.50 2.64 10.54
CA LYS A 72 -2.66 4.08 10.77
C LYS A 72 -3.59 4.76 9.76
N SER A 73 -4.13 4.03 8.80
CA SER A 73 -5.11 4.57 7.86
C SER A 73 -6.47 4.70 8.54
N ASN A 74 -7.21 5.72 8.13
CA ASN A 74 -8.56 5.92 8.67
C ASN A 74 -9.54 4.99 7.97
N PRO A 75 -10.65 4.60 8.65
CA PRO A 75 -11.78 4.05 7.93
C PRO A 75 -12.48 5.14 7.10
N PRO A 76 -13.29 4.77 6.09
CA PRO A 76 -14.01 5.74 5.29
C PRO A 76 -14.94 6.62 6.13
N VAL A 77 -15.28 7.80 5.61
CA VAL A 77 -16.27 8.68 6.25
C VAL A 77 -17.60 7.93 6.37
N GLY A 78 -18.23 8.01 7.55
CA GLY A 78 -19.49 7.29 7.83
C GLY A 78 -19.29 5.84 8.25
N TRP A 79 -18.08 5.45 8.60
CA TRP A 79 -17.75 4.07 8.97
C TRP A 79 -18.56 3.55 10.16
N GLN A 80 -19.01 4.42 11.04
CA GLN A 80 -19.81 4.04 12.21
C GLN A 80 -21.16 3.42 11.81
N ASP A 81 -21.68 3.78 10.64
CA ASP A 81 -22.96 3.33 10.13
C ASP A 81 -22.82 2.20 9.11
N THR A 82 -21.61 1.70 8.89
CA THR A 82 -21.33 0.64 7.93
C THR A 82 -20.60 -0.51 8.58
N GLU A 83 -20.75 -1.69 7.99
CA GLU A 83 -20.01 -2.89 8.40
C GLU A 83 -18.72 -2.99 7.61
N TYR A 84 -17.62 -3.30 8.30
CA TYR A 84 -16.35 -3.53 7.63
C TYR A 84 -16.43 -4.77 6.73
N GLN A 85 -16.05 -4.59 5.47
CA GLN A 85 -15.95 -5.68 4.51
C GLN A 85 -14.67 -5.53 3.71
N LEU A 86 -13.85 -6.57 3.70
CA LEU A 86 -12.67 -6.64 2.85
C LEU A 86 -12.91 -7.67 1.77
N THR A 87 -13.12 -7.20 0.54
CA THR A 87 -13.29 -8.07 -0.62
C THR A 87 -12.07 -7.99 -1.52
N THR A 88 -11.87 -8.98 -2.39
CA THR A 88 -10.84 -8.93 -3.43
C THR A 88 -10.98 -7.67 -4.27
N ALA A 89 -12.20 -7.33 -4.69
CA ALA A 89 -12.46 -6.15 -5.50
C ALA A 89 -12.09 -4.85 -4.76
N SER A 90 -12.45 -4.72 -3.49
CA SER A 90 -12.14 -3.51 -2.72
C SER A 90 -10.64 -3.36 -2.48
N TYR A 91 -9.93 -4.45 -2.24
CA TYR A 91 -8.48 -4.39 -2.08
C TYR A 91 -7.80 -3.99 -3.39
N MET A 92 -8.20 -4.59 -4.51
CA MET A 92 -7.66 -4.23 -5.83
C MET A 92 -7.91 -2.76 -6.15
N GLU A 93 -9.10 -2.25 -5.87
CA GLU A 93 -9.43 -0.84 -6.07
C GLU A 93 -8.52 0.07 -5.24
N ALA A 94 -8.30 -0.27 -3.98
CA ALA A 94 -7.41 0.50 -3.13
C ALA A 94 -5.98 0.51 -3.68
N VAL A 95 -5.47 -0.62 -4.17
CA VAL A 95 -4.13 -0.72 -4.76
C VAL A 95 -4.02 0.14 -6.01
N THR A 96 -4.96 0.02 -6.95
CA THR A 96 -4.93 0.80 -8.19
C THR A 96 -5.09 2.30 -7.91
N THR A 97 -5.94 2.66 -6.97
CA THR A 97 -6.13 4.05 -6.56
C THR A 97 -4.84 4.60 -5.94
N PHE A 98 -4.17 3.82 -5.09
CA PHE A 98 -2.89 4.21 -4.50
C PHE A 98 -1.84 4.45 -5.59
N CYS A 99 -1.69 3.52 -6.52
CA CYS A 99 -0.72 3.64 -7.60
C CYS A 99 -0.99 4.87 -8.47
N ASP A 100 -2.25 5.13 -8.78
CA ASP A 100 -2.63 6.32 -9.55
C ASP A 100 -2.35 7.61 -8.78
N ALA A 101 -2.68 7.65 -7.50
CA ALA A 101 -2.46 8.81 -6.65
C ALA A 101 -0.96 9.13 -6.51
N MET A 102 -0.12 8.12 -6.46
CA MET A 102 1.35 8.26 -6.38
C MET A 102 1.99 8.42 -7.75
N ALA A 103 1.21 8.42 -8.83
CA ALA A 103 1.69 8.51 -10.21
C ALA A 103 2.75 7.45 -10.55
N LEU A 104 2.56 6.23 -10.07
CA LEU A 104 3.49 5.14 -10.33
C LEU A 104 3.26 4.54 -11.71
N SER A 105 4.33 4.44 -12.49
CA SER A 105 4.29 3.81 -13.81
C SER A 105 4.84 2.40 -13.72
N LYS A 106 4.01 1.42 -14.09
CA LYS A 106 4.37 -0.01 -14.13
C LYS A 106 5.09 -0.47 -12.85
N PRO A 107 4.50 -0.27 -11.67
CA PRO A 107 5.16 -0.69 -10.43
C PRO A 107 5.26 -2.22 -10.36
N VAL A 108 6.32 -2.69 -9.69
CA VAL A 108 6.37 -4.09 -9.24
C VAL A 108 5.50 -4.18 -7.99
N VAL A 109 4.67 -5.21 -7.91
CA VAL A 109 3.77 -5.40 -6.77
C VAL A 109 4.07 -6.74 -6.12
N MET A 110 4.26 -6.72 -4.82
CA MET A 110 4.42 -7.94 -4.02
C MET A 110 3.43 -7.95 -2.87
N GLY A 111 3.13 -9.13 -2.36
CA GLY A 111 2.18 -9.25 -1.26
C GLY A 111 2.41 -10.47 -0.40
N CYS A 112 1.93 -10.38 0.84
CA CYS A 112 1.99 -11.45 1.81
C CYS A 112 0.59 -12.01 2.04
N SER A 113 0.43 -13.33 1.94
CA SER A 113 -0.84 -14.03 2.19
C SER A 113 -1.99 -13.44 1.35
N MET A 114 -2.96 -12.75 1.94
CA MET A 114 -4.04 -12.11 1.20
C MET A 114 -3.48 -11.08 0.19
N GLY A 115 -2.45 -10.31 0.56
CA GLY A 115 -1.79 -9.40 -0.37
C GLY A 115 -1.23 -10.14 -1.59
N GLY A 116 -0.65 -11.32 -1.39
CA GLY A 116 -0.18 -12.17 -2.49
C GLY A 116 -1.30 -12.63 -3.41
N ARG A 117 -2.44 -12.97 -2.84
CA ARG A 117 -3.64 -13.31 -3.62
C ARG A 117 -4.09 -12.12 -4.48
N ILE A 118 -4.05 -10.92 -3.93
CA ILE A 118 -4.40 -9.70 -4.67
C ILE A 118 -3.43 -9.47 -5.83
N VAL A 119 -2.15 -9.73 -5.65
CA VAL A 119 -1.15 -9.62 -6.74
C VAL A 119 -1.56 -10.50 -7.92
N LEU A 120 -1.97 -11.73 -7.67
CA LEU A 120 -2.42 -12.65 -8.73
C LEU A 120 -3.67 -12.09 -9.46
N HIS A 121 -4.64 -11.57 -8.73
CA HIS A 121 -5.83 -10.97 -9.33
C HIS A 121 -5.50 -9.73 -10.15
N LEU A 122 -4.58 -8.88 -9.65
CA LEU A 122 -4.12 -7.69 -10.38
C LEU A 122 -3.45 -8.08 -11.70
N ALA A 123 -2.61 -9.12 -11.69
CA ALA A 123 -1.93 -9.59 -12.89
C ALA A 123 -2.91 -10.10 -13.96
N LEU A 124 -4.01 -10.70 -13.54
CA LEU A 124 -5.05 -11.19 -14.46
C LEU A 124 -5.90 -10.04 -15.02
N LYS A 125 -6.25 -9.05 -14.20
CA LYS A 125 -7.17 -7.98 -14.57
C LYS A 125 -6.46 -6.77 -15.20
N TYR A 126 -5.25 -6.48 -14.76
CA TYR A 126 -4.48 -5.30 -15.19
C TYR A 126 -3.06 -5.68 -15.60
N PRO A 127 -2.88 -6.56 -16.60
CA PRO A 127 -1.55 -7.06 -16.94
C PRO A 127 -0.59 -5.98 -17.46
N GLU A 128 -1.10 -4.83 -17.87
CA GLU A 128 -0.32 -3.74 -18.43
C GLU A 128 -0.02 -2.61 -17.42
N ALA A 129 -0.54 -2.76 -16.21
CA ALA A 129 -0.34 -1.77 -15.16
C ALA A 129 1.05 -1.86 -14.53
#